data_6ce081d05c04391d06885399c138df42
#
_entry.id   6ce081d05c04391d06885399c138df42
#
_cell.length_a   1.000
_cell.length_b   1.000
_cell.length_c   1.000
_cell.angle_alpha   90.00
_cell.angle_beta   90.00
_cell.angle_gamma   90.00
#
_symmetry.space_group_name_H-M   'P 1'
#
loop_
_entity.id
_entity.type
_entity.pdbx_description
1 polymer ?
#
loop_
_entity_poly.entity_id
_entity_poly.type
_entity_poly.pdbx_seq_one_letter_code
_entity_poly.pdbx_strand_id
1 'polypeptide(L)'
;MAVFLLAGGGPDPGGPRALTEDEANRLAIARFRNYEARGRAVTITVPGATGGLTVTGSVDYRGKVGYGVVRGSGRDTSSDGLIQWTATSVYVHPMAHAPAHAPASPPGSGWYDRPLQASGSALDTSLAIALKLGSDRPDNAELLPQNGAAWWGRDQVDGHRVDVMTGPASPDRSGTAGNVRYWVGPDGTMYRVRVRVESEEQPVVIAFDSRTYVPVEPVPGVTPAR
;
A
#
# COMPACT_ATOMS: atom_id res chain seq x y z
N MET A 1 37.74 -18.70 12.62
CA MET A 1 36.57 -19.10 11.82
C MET A 1 35.35 -18.85 12.69
N ALA A 2 34.73 -17.69 12.55
CA ALA A 2 33.59 -17.24 13.35
C ALA A 2 32.31 -17.50 12.56
N VAL A 3 31.47 -18.40 13.06
CA VAL A 3 30.16 -18.69 12.50
C VAL A 3 29.19 -17.62 13.00
N PHE A 4 28.78 -16.70 12.12
CA PHE A 4 27.65 -15.80 12.37
C PHE A 4 26.36 -16.60 12.17
N LEU A 5 25.71 -16.97 13.27
CA LEU A 5 24.33 -17.42 13.29
C LEU A 5 23.43 -16.21 13.02
N LEU A 6 22.93 -16.12 11.79
CA LEU A 6 21.78 -15.27 11.44
C LEU A 6 20.55 -15.83 12.16
N ALA A 7 20.21 -15.26 13.30
CA ALA A 7 18.91 -15.46 13.93
C ALA A 7 17.86 -14.76 13.07
N GLY A 8 17.32 -15.49 12.08
CA GLY A 8 16.11 -15.09 11.39
C GLY A 8 14.96 -15.15 12.38
N GLY A 9 14.48 -13.99 12.85
CA GLY A 9 13.25 -13.89 13.63
C GLY A 9 12.07 -14.26 12.75
N GLY A 10 11.75 -15.57 12.70
CA GLY A 10 10.47 -16.02 12.16
C GLY A 10 9.32 -15.55 13.06
N PRO A 11 8.08 -15.50 12.56
CA PRO A 11 6.92 -15.17 13.37
C PRO A 11 6.83 -16.14 14.56
N ASP A 12 6.55 -15.57 15.73
CA ASP A 12 6.34 -16.29 16.97
C ASP A 12 5.34 -17.45 16.74
N PRO A 13 5.60 -18.69 17.20
CA PRO A 13 4.79 -19.87 16.86
C PRO A 13 3.39 -19.91 17.51
N GLY A 14 2.98 -18.86 18.22
CA GLY A 14 1.62 -18.68 18.69
C GLY A 14 0.76 -18.11 17.57
N GLY A 15 -0.30 -18.81 17.14
CA GLY A 15 -1.26 -18.33 16.14
C GLY A 15 -1.87 -16.96 16.47
N PRO A 16 -2.78 -16.43 15.62
CA PRO A 16 -3.36 -15.12 15.82
C PRO A 16 -4.09 -15.04 17.18
N ARG A 17 -3.89 -13.93 17.89
CA ARG A 17 -4.56 -13.62 19.15
C ARG A 17 -5.25 -12.26 19.10
N ALA A 18 -6.15 -12.02 20.05
CA ALA A 18 -6.74 -10.71 20.23
C ALA A 18 -5.67 -9.62 20.42
N LEU A 19 -5.96 -8.42 19.93
CA LEU A 19 -5.11 -7.24 20.16
C LEU A 19 -5.16 -6.85 21.64
N THR A 20 -4.03 -6.45 22.19
CA THR A 20 -4.02 -5.68 23.44
C THR A 20 -4.53 -4.25 23.16
N GLU A 21 -4.85 -3.50 24.21
CA GLU A 21 -5.27 -2.11 24.08
C GLU A 21 -4.20 -1.25 23.35
N ASP A 22 -2.93 -1.39 23.72
CA ASP A 22 -1.83 -0.68 23.06
C ASP A 22 -1.69 -1.04 21.57
N GLU A 23 -1.86 -2.32 21.21
CA GLU A 23 -1.81 -2.77 19.82
C GLU A 23 -3.00 -2.23 19.03
N ALA A 24 -4.20 -2.24 19.62
CA ALA A 24 -5.39 -1.67 19.01
C ALA A 24 -5.25 -0.15 18.80
N ASN A 25 -4.73 0.58 19.78
CA ASN A 25 -4.46 2.00 19.68
C ASN A 25 -3.45 2.31 18.56
N ARG A 26 -2.34 1.54 18.46
CA ARG A 26 -1.35 1.71 17.40
C ARG A 26 -1.92 1.44 16.00
N LEU A 27 -2.73 0.40 15.86
CA LEU A 27 -3.39 0.09 14.60
C LEU A 27 -4.40 1.18 14.23
N ALA A 28 -5.16 1.68 15.21
CA ALA A 28 -6.17 2.71 15.01
C ALA A 28 -5.60 4.02 14.47
N ILE A 29 -4.41 4.44 14.93
CA ILE A 29 -3.77 5.68 14.48
C ILE A 29 -2.95 5.53 13.19
N ALA A 30 -2.70 4.31 12.70
CA ALA A 30 -1.72 4.07 11.62
C ALA A 30 -2.11 4.78 10.31
N ARG A 31 -3.39 4.77 9.94
CA ARG A 31 -3.87 5.48 8.74
C ARG A 31 -3.91 7.00 8.94
N PHE A 32 -4.23 7.44 10.15
CA PHE A 32 -4.24 8.86 10.49
C PHE A 32 -2.82 9.46 10.42
N ARG A 33 -1.80 8.73 10.87
CA ARG A 33 -0.40 9.17 10.73
C ARG A 33 0.04 9.36 9.28
N ASN A 34 -0.38 8.49 8.38
CA ASN A 34 -0.14 8.67 6.95
C ASN A 34 -0.79 9.97 6.43
N TYR A 35 -1.99 10.27 6.88
CA TYR A 35 -2.71 11.51 6.51
C TYR A 35 -2.06 12.76 7.12
N GLU A 36 -1.63 12.71 8.39
CA GLU A 36 -0.90 13.82 9.03
C GLU A 36 0.40 14.13 8.31
N ALA A 37 1.12 13.12 7.86
CA ALA A 37 2.33 13.25 7.05
C ALA A 37 2.05 13.82 5.64
N ARG A 38 0.81 14.15 5.29
CA ARG A 38 0.29 14.54 3.98
C ARG A 38 0.36 13.43 2.94
N GLY A 39 1.44 12.68 2.90
CA GLY A 39 1.65 11.60 1.94
C GLY A 39 2.86 10.75 2.30
N ARG A 40 3.02 9.68 1.56
CA ARG A 40 4.12 8.73 1.72
C ARG A 40 4.66 8.29 0.38
N ALA A 41 5.97 8.09 0.32
CA ALA A 41 6.59 7.34 -0.76
C ALA A 41 6.22 5.86 -0.60
N VAL A 42 5.85 5.21 -1.71
CA VAL A 42 5.37 3.82 -1.72
C VAL A 42 5.98 3.03 -2.85
N THR A 43 6.14 1.73 -2.59
CA THR A 43 6.37 0.71 -3.62
C THR A 43 5.25 -0.31 -3.53
N ILE A 44 4.46 -0.43 -4.59
CA ILE A 44 3.35 -1.37 -4.70
C ILE A 44 3.79 -2.51 -5.61
N THR A 45 3.89 -3.73 -5.08
CA THR A 45 4.20 -4.94 -5.84
C THR A 45 2.91 -5.72 -6.06
N VAL A 46 2.52 -5.84 -7.32
CA VAL A 46 1.35 -6.58 -7.76
C VAL A 46 1.84 -7.88 -8.41
N PRO A 47 1.51 -9.05 -7.85
CA PRO A 47 1.88 -10.32 -8.47
C PRO A 47 1.11 -10.53 -9.78
N GLY A 48 1.59 -11.43 -10.61
CA GLY A 48 0.92 -11.86 -11.83
C GLY A 48 1.50 -13.17 -12.35
N ALA A 49 0.71 -13.98 -13.01
CA ALA A 49 1.06 -15.32 -13.47
C ALA A 49 2.24 -15.35 -14.48
N THR A 50 2.38 -14.31 -15.29
CA THR A 50 3.44 -14.19 -16.33
C THR A 50 4.53 -13.17 -15.97
N GLY A 51 4.54 -12.68 -14.75
CA GLY A 51 5.31 -11.56 -14.24
C GLY A 51 4.36 -10.55 -13.60
N GLY A 52 4.81 -9.88 -12.55
CA GLY A 52 3.98 -8.90 -11.85
C GLY A 52 4.23 -7.48 -12.34
N LEU A 53 3.64 -6.52 -11.66
CA LEU A 53 3.88 -5.09 -11.84
C LEU A 53 4.44 -4.50 -10.55
N THR A 54 5.30 -3.50 -10.68
CA THR A 54 5.75 -2.68 -9.57
C THR A 54 5.42 -1.23 -9.87
N VAL A 55 4.73 -0.57 -8.94
CA VAL A 55 4.49 0.87 -8.98
C VAL A 55 5.32 1.52 -7.88
N THR A 56 6.22 2.42 -8.26
CA THR A 56 7.08 3.16 -7.33
C THR A 56 6.80 4.64 -7.44
N GLY A 57 6.38 5.27 -6.35
CA GLY A 57 5.98 6.67 -6.39
C GLY A 57 5.57 7.23 -5.03
N SER A 58 4.64 8.17 -5.06
CA SER A 58 4.08 8.83 -3.89
C SER A 58 2.56 8.79 -3.89
N VAL A 59 1.98 8.71 -2.70
CA VAL A 59 0.54 8.87 -2.47
C VAL A 59 0.31 10.10 -1.60
N ASP A 60 -0.47 11.04 -2.10
CA ASP A 60 -0.99 12.18 -1.34
C ASP A 60 -2.34 11.81 -0.73
N TYR A 61 -2.37 11.68 0.59
CA TYR A 61 -3.58 11.26 1.30
C TYR A 61 -4.59 12.39 1.49
N ARG A 62 -4.15 13.65 1.46
CA ARG A 62 -5.05 14.81 1.53
C ARG A 62 -5.69 15.09 0.18
N GLY A 63 -4.89 15.03 -0.89
CA GLY A 63 -5.37 15.18 -2.26
C GLY A 63 -6.05 13.91 -2.81
N LYS A 64 -5.95 12.77 -2.11
CA LYS A 64 -6.46 11.45 -2.55
C LYS A 64 -5.99 11.10 -3.97
N VAL A 65 -4.72 11.31 -4.22
CA VAL A 65 -4.08 11.06 -5.51
C VAL A 65 -2.75 10.34 -5.31
N GLY A 66 -2.43 9.42 -6.21
CA GLY A 66 -1.13 8.79 -6.26
C GLY A 66 -0.47 9.02 -7.61
N TYR A 67 0.88 9.05 -7.65
CA TYR A 67 1.65 9.23 -8.86
C TYR A 67 2.96 8.47 -8.77
N GLY A 68 3.34 7.80 -9.85
CA GLY A 68 4.54 7.00 -9.85
C GLY A 68 4.94 6.46 -11.22
N VAL A 69 5.96 5.63 -11.21
CA VAL A 69 6.41 4.83 -12.33
C VAL A 69 5.83 3.43 -12.18
N VAL A 70 5.22 2.89 -13.23
CA VAL A 70 4.85 1.49 -13.33
C VAL A 70 5.85 0.74 -14.20
N ARG A 71 6.23 -0.46 -13.76
CA ARG A 71 7.11 -1.38 -14.51
C ARG A 71 6.61 -2.80 -14.42
N GLY A 72 6.68 -3.49 -15.55
CA GLY A 72 6.53 -4.94 -15.60
C GLY A 72 7.73 -5.64 -14.95
N SER A 73 7.49 -6.70 -14.21
CA SER A 73 8.54 -7.58 -13.72
C SER A 73 8.71 -8.73 -14.71
N GLY A 74 9.77 -8.70 -15.49
CA GLY A 74 10.06 -9.73 -16.47
C GLY A 74 10.27 -9.19 -17.87
N ARG A 75 9.81 -9.94 -18.88
CA ARG A 75 9.96 -9.57 -20.30
C ARG A 75 8.82 -8.70 -20.83
N ASP A 76 7.72 -8.65 -20.13
CA ASP A 76 6.56 -7.83 -20.52
C ASP A 76 6.73 -6.41 -19.97
N THR A 77 7.06 -5.51 -20.84
CA THR A 77 7.21 -4.06 -20.57
C THR A 77 6.06 -3.25 -21.15
N SER A 78 4.98 -3.91 -21.60
CA SER A 78 3.83 -3.23 -22.23
C SER A 78 3.11 -2.25 -21.28
N SER A 79 3.25 -2.46 -19.96
CA SER A 79 2.69 -1.59 -18.92
C SER A 79 3.66 -0.52 -18.42
N ASP A 80 4.90 -0.48 -18.93
CA ASP A 80 5.91 0.45 -18.46
C ASP A 80 5.53 1.90 -18.78
N GLY A 81 5.76 2.78 -17.81
CA GLY A 81 5.47 4.20 -17.98
C GLY A 81 5.19 4.93 -16.67
N LEU A 82 4.48 6.04 -16.78
CA LEU A 82 3.99 6.79 -15.64
C LEU A 82 2.52 6.48 -15.41
N ILE A 83 2.14 6.51 -14.15
CA ILE A 83 0.76 6.29 -13.73
C ILE A 83 0.38 7.33 -12.67
N GLN A 84 -0.77 7.96 -12.85
CA GLN A 84 -1.42 8.74 -11.81
C GLN A 84 -2.81 8.16 -11.57
N TRP A 85 -3.26 8.11 -10.32
CA TRP A 85 -4.57 7.57 -10.01
C TRP A 85 -5.27 8.35 -8.92
N THR A 86 -6.59 8.37 -9.01
CA THR A 86 -7.52 8.90 -8.03
C THR A 86 -8.47 7.80 -7.55
N ALA A 87 -9.46 8.13 -6.75
CA ALA A 87 -10.49 7.18 -6.32
C ALA A 87 -11.35 6.63 -7.49
N THR A 88 -11.40 7.33 -8.62
CA THR A 88 -12.31 7.02 -9.74
C THR A 88 -11.61 6.80 -11.07
N SER A 89 -10.39 7.29 -11.24
CA SER A 89 -9.71 7.32 -12.54
C SER A 89 -8.25 6.91 -12.42
N VAL A 90 -7.75 6.32 -13.49
CA VAL A 90 -6.34 5.99 -13.70
C VAL A 90 -5.88 6.67 -14.98
N TYR A 91 -4.80 7.44 -14.89
CA TYR A 91 -4.13 8.10 -16.01
C TYR A 91 -2.83 7.37 -16.27
N VAL A 92 -2.58 6.96 -17.51
CA VAL A 92 -1.40 6.21 -17.92
C VAL A 92 -0.67 6.97 -19.01
N HIS A 93 0.63 7.10 -18.87
CA HIS A 93 1.52 7.63 -19.88
C HIS A 93 2.54 6.54 -20.24
N PRO A 94 2.30 5.75 -21.30
CA PRO A 94 3.16 4.65 -21.70
C PRO A 94 4.55 5.17 -22.11
N MET A 95 5.60 4.45 -21.72
CA MET A 95 6.97 4.79 -22.05
C MET A 95 7.78 3.52 -22.32
N ALA A 96 8.41 3.42 -23.50
CA ALA A 96 9.30 2.30 -23.82
C ALA A 96 10.50 2.19 -22.86
N HIS A 97 10.90 3.31 -22.24
CA HIS A 97 11.95 3.39 -21.25
C HIS A 97 11.47 4.23 -20.07
N ALA A 98 10.76 3.60 -19.14
CA ALA A 98 10.27 4.27 -17.95
C ALA A 98 11.45 4.76 -17.08
N PRO A 99 11.40 6.01 -16.56
CA PRO A 99 12.47 6.55 -15.72
C PRO A 99 12.58 5.82 -14.38
N ALA A 100 13.74 5.88 -13.71
CA ALA A 100 13.94 5.24 -12.41
C ALA A 100 12.96 5.77 -11.36
N HIS A 101 12.64 7.06 -11.42
CA HIS A 101 11.67 7.73 -10.55
C HIS A 101 10.74 8.59 -11.40
N ALA A 102 9.51 8.75 -10.95
CA ALA A 102 8.57 9.67 -11.59
C ALA A 102 9.14 11.10 -11.52
N PRO A 103 9.08 11.87 -12.63
CA PRO A 103 9.44 13.27 -12.59
C PRO A 103 8.52 14.03 -11.61
N ALA A 104 9.05 15.08 -10.96
CA ALA A 104 8.27 15.85 -10.00
C ALA A 104 7.01 16.46 -10.64
N SER A 105 7.13 16.97 -11.87
CA SER A 105 6.00 17.45 -12.65
C SER A 105 5.64 16.43 -13.73
N PRO A 106 4.36 16.00 -13.81
CA PRO A 106 3.89 15.11 -14.87
C PRO A 106 4.10 15.73 -16.28
N PRO A 107 4.40 14.92 -17.31
CA PRO A 107 4.44 15.38 -18.70
C PRO A 107 3.16 16.10 -19.11
N GLY A 108 3.28 17.15 -19.95
CA GLY A 108 2.17 17.99 -20.37
C GLY A 108 1.18 17.33 -21.33
N SER A 109 1.50 16.16 -21.90
CA SER A 109 0.69 15.46 -22.90
C SER A 109 1.01 13.97 -22.92
N GLY A 110 0.28 13.18 -23.71
CA GLY A 110 0.53 11.75 -23.88
C GLY A 110 -0.12 10.89 -22.82
N TRP A 111 -1.07 11.42 -22.08
CA TRP A 111 -1.85 10.72 -21.08
C TRP A 111 -3.11 10.13 -21.68
N TYR A 112 -3.43 8.92 -21.26
CA TYR A 112 -4.70 8.23 -21.51
C TYR A 112 -5.38 8.00 -20.17
N ASP A 113 -6.65 8.30 -20.09
CA ASP A 113 -7.46 8.07 -18.91
C ASP A 113 -8.38 6.86 -19.07
N ARG A 114 -8.67 6.21 -17.97
CA ARG A 114 -9.67 5.17 -17.85
C ARG A 114 -10.27 5.16 -16.45
N PRO A 115 -11.49 4.63 -16.28
CA PRO A 115 -12.03 4.41 -14.95
C PRO A 115 -11.14 3.47 -14.12
N LEU A 116 -11.03 3.75 -12.81
CA LEU A 116 -10.42 2.84 -11.87
C LEU A 116 -11.40 1.70 -11.57
N GLN A 117 -10.98 0.46 -11.86
CA GLN A 117 -11.76 -0.74 -11.62
C GLN A 117 -11.34 -1.39 -10.30
N ALA A 118 -11.98 -1.02 -9.19
CA ALA A 118 -11.64 -1.53 -7.86
C ALA A 118 -11.91 -3.05 -7.67
N SER A 119 -12.45 -3.72 -8.68
CA SER A 119 -12.64 -5.18 -8.73
C SER A 119 -12.27 -5.70 -10.12
N GLY A 120 -11.71 -6.90 -10.19
CA GLY A 120 -11.33 -7.56 -11.46
C GLY A 120 -9.94 -7.22 -11.98
N SER A 121 -9.23 -6.25 -11.40
CA SER A 121 -7.83 -5.93 -11.71
C SER A 121 -7.02 -5.84 -10.42
N ALA A 122 -5.99 -6.67 -10.30
CA ALA A 122 -5.10 -6.65 -9.13
C ALA A 122 -4.37 -5.30 -9.00
N LEU A 123 -3.95 -4.70 -10.13
CA LEU A 123 -3.36 -3.37 -10.13
C LEU A 123 -4.34 -2.33 -9.58
N ASP A 124 -5.52 -2.21 -10.17
CA ASP A 124 -6.49 -1.18 -9.77
C ASP A 124 -6.96 -1.35 -8.32
N THR A 125 -7.18 -2.60 -7.90
CA THR A 125 -7.47 -2.92 -6.50
C THR A 125 -6.35 -2.42 -5.59
N SER A 126 -5.09 -2.62 -5.98
CA SER A 126 -3.91 -2.18 -5.21
C SER A 126 -3.81 -0.67 -5.13
N LEU A 127 -4.05 0.03 -6.24
CA LEU A 127 -4.07 1.49 -6.32
C LEU A 127 -5.18 2.08 -5.42
N ALA A 128 -6.38 1.49 -5.48
CA ALA A 128 -7.51 1.90 -4.63
C ALA A 128 -7.21 1.69 -3.13
N ILE A 129 -6.58 0.55 -2.78
CA ILE A 129 -6.18 0.27 -1.39
C ILE A 129 -5.12 1.27 -0.95
N ALA A 130 -4.10 1.55 -1.77
CA ALA A 130 -3.05 2.50 -1.43
C ALA A 130 -3.61 3.87 -1.03
N LEU A 131 -4.64 4.38 -1.74
CA LEU A 131 -5.33 5.63 -1.36
C LEU A 131 -6.08 5.55 -0.03
N LYS A 132 -6.60 4.36 0.32
CA LYS A 132 -7.36 4.14 1.57
C LYS A 132 -6.46 3.95 2.80
N LEU A 133 -5.13 3.89 2.63
CA LEU A 133 -4.18 3.78 3.74
C LEU A 133 -3.93 5.12 4.46
N GLY A 134 -4.63 6.19 4.08
CA GLY A 134 -4.71 7.44 4.83
C GLY A 134 -6.15 7.74 5.24
N SER A 135 -6.34 8.30 6.44
CA SER A 135 -7.64 8.70 6.99
C SER A 135 -7.49 9.99 7.78
N ASP A 136 -8.42 10.92 7.62
CA ASP A 136 -8.44 12.22 8.30
C ASP A 136 -8.70 12.15 9.81
N ARG A 137 -8.99 10.95 10.31
CA ARG A 137 -9.22 10.66 11.73
C ARG A 137 -8.75 9.25 12.06
N PRO A 138 -8.37 8.98 13.32
CA PRO A 138 -8.10 7.62 13.81
C PRO A 138 -9.31 6.70 13.65
N ASP A 139 -9.04 5.42 13.47
CA ASP A 139 -10.06 4.38 13.60
C ASP A 139 -10.46 4.24 15.09
N ASN A 140 -11.62 3.66 15.36
CA ASN A 140 -12.01 3.37 16.74
C ASN A 140 -11.29 2.10 17.24
N ALA A 141 -10.34 2.29 18.17
CA ALA A 141 -9.52 1.20 18.71
C ALA A 141 -10.34 0.11 19.40
N GLU A 142 -11.43 0.46 20.07
CA GLU A 142 -12.29 -0.50 20.78
C GLU A 142 -13.03 -1.42 19.80
N LEU A 143 -13.39 -0.91 18.61
CA LEU A 143 -14.12 -1.68 17.61
C LEU A 143 -13.21 -2.59 16.78
N LEU A 144 -11.90 -2.34 16.72
CA LEU A 144 -10.99 -3.16 15.92
C LEU A 144 -10.99 -4.63 16.31
N PRO A 145 -10.80 -5.02 17.60
CA PRO A 145 -10.86 -6.42 18.01
C PRO A 145 -12.25 -7.03 17.83
N GLN A 146 -13.31 -6.24 18.07
CA GLN A 146 -14.69 -6.70 17.91
C GLN A 146 -15.02 -7.06 16.46
N ASN A 147 -14.36 -6.40 15.50
CA ASN A 147 -14.50 -6.64 14.07
C ASN A 147 -13.41 -7.59 13.50
N GLY A 148 -12.78 -8.40 14.36
CA GLY A 148 -11.86 -9.46 13.93
C GLY A 148 -10.42 -9.02 13.67
N ALA A 149 -10.03 -7.80 14.06
CA ALA A 149 -8.62 -7.44 14.04
C ALA A 149 -7.84 -8.26 15.08
N ALA A 150 -6.66 -8.75 14.70
CA ALA A 150 -5.87 -9.66 15.52
C ALA A 150 -4.37 -9.39 15.38
N TRP A 151 -3.61 -9.68 16.42
CA TRP A 151 -2.16 -9.72 16.38
C TRP A 151 -1.67 -11.07 15.84
N TRP A 152 -0.69 -11.05 14.94
CA TRP A 152 -0.14 -12.22 14.27
C TRP A 152 1.31 -12.53 14.64
N GLY A 153 2.03 -11.58 15.17
CA GLY A 153 3.44 -11.76 15.48
C GLY A 153 4.23 -10.47 15.43
N ARG A 154 5.54 -10.62 15.57
CA ARG A 154 6.52 -9.55 15.39
C ARG A 154 7.35 -9.82 14.16
N ASP A 155 7.81 -8.74 13.54
CA ASP A 155 8.69 -8.78 12.36
C ASP A 155 9.65 -7.59 12.41
N GLN A 156 10.53 -7.53 11.43
CA GLN A 156 11.43 -6.42 11.19
C GLN A 156 11.32 -5.97 9.74
N VAL A 157 11.11 -4.68 9.52
CA VAL A 157 11.06 -4.07 8.18
C VAL A 157 12.08 -2.94 8.16
N ASP A 158 13.08 -3.03 7.27
CA ASP A 158 14.15 -2.04 7.11
C ASP A 158 14.84 -1.64 8.43
N GLY A 159 15.09 -2.63 9.30
CA GLY A 159 15.69 -2.42 10.60
C GLY A 159 14.73 -2.01 11.73
N HIS A 160 13.48 -1.68 11.41
CA HIS A 160 12.46 -1.28 12.38
C HIS A 160 11.71 -2.50 12.92
N ARG A 161 11.60 -2.61 14.24
CA ARG A 161 10.73 -3.62 14.88
C ARG A 161 9.27 -3.22 14.68
N VAL A 162 8.46 -4.17 14.25
CA VAL A 162 7.04 -3.95 13.95
C VAL A 162 6.19 -5.10 14.48
N ASP A 163 4.95 -4.80 14.83
CA ASP A 163 3.92 -5.79 15.04
C ASP A 163 3.17 -6.07 13.73
N VAL A 164 2.89 -7.34 13.48
CA VAL A 164 2.07 -7.78 12.36
C VAL A 164 0.64 -7.97 12.86
N MET A 165 -0.28 -7.22 12.30
CA MET A 165 -1.68 -7.22 12.72
C MET A 165 -2.59 -7.37 11.51
N THR A 166 -3.72 -8.07 11.66
CA THR A 166 -4.79 -8.06 10.67
C THR A 166 -5.73 -6.91 10.92
N GLY A 167 -6.25 -6.33 9.84
CA GLY A 167 -7.32 -5.34 9.91
C GLY A 167 -8.67 -5.98 10.23
N PRO A 168 -9.67 -5.15 10.56
CA PRO A 168 -11.04 -5.60 10.76
C PRO A 168 -11.62 -6.19 9.47
N ALA A 169 -12.63 -7.03 9.62
CA ALA A 169 -13.44 -7.49 8.50
C ALA A 169 -14.12 -6.29 7.82
N SER A 170 -14.27 -6.34 6.50
CA SER A 170 -15.08 -5.36 5.79
C SER A 170 -16.55 -5.59 6.12
N PRO A 171 -17.31 -4.58 6.54
CA PRO A 171 -18.74 -4.75 6.86
C PRO A 171 -19.55 -5.22 5.64
N ASP A 172 -19.09 -4.90 4.43
CA ASP A 172 -19.80 -5.21 3.18
C ASP A 172 -19.45 -6.59 2.59
N ARG A 173 -18.48 -7.31 3.16
CA ARG A 173 -18.00 -8.60 2.65
C ARG A 173 -17.74 -9.57 3.80
N SER A 174 -18.66 -10.50 4.03
CA SER A 174 -18.44 -11.63 4.92
C SER A 174 -17.25 -12.48 4.41
N GLY A 175 -16.35 -12.88 5.31
CA GLY A 175 -15.19 -13.70 4.98
C GLY A 175 -13.90 -12.94 4.63
N THR A 176 -13.88 -11.60 4.68
CA THR A 176 -12.68 -10.79 4.40
C THR A 176 -11.79 -10.50 5.60
N ALA A 177 -12.18 -10.97 6.79
CA ALA A 177 -11.34 -10.87 7.98
C ALA A 177 -9.98 -11.52 7.72
N GLY A 178 -8.89 -10.80 7.99
CA GLY A 178 -7.54 -11.31 7.81
C GLY A 178 -6.96 -11.19 6.39
N ASN A 179 -7.73 -10.70 5.40
CA ASN A 179 -7.22 -10.48 4.04
C ASN A 179 -6.18 -9.35 3.96
N VAL A 180 -6.19 -8.45 4.94
CA VAL A 180 -5.22 -7.35 5.00
C VAL A 180 -4.36 -7.50 6.25
N ARG A 181 -3.05 -7.50 6.07
CA ARG A 181 -2.08 -7.47 7.16
C ARG A 181 -1.29 -6.18 7.13
N TYR A 182 -1.08 -5.62 8.31
CA TYR A 182 -0.35 -4.37 8.54
C TYR A 182 0.89 -4.64 9.36
N TRP A 183 2.01 -4.06 8.97
CA TRP A 183 3.26 -4.01 9.72
C TRP A 183 3.37 -2.63 10.33
N VAL A 184 3.15 -2.53 11.63
CA VAL A 184 3.01 -1.26 12.36
C VAL A 184 4.06 -1.16 13.45
N GLY A 185 4.78 -0.07 13.48
CA GLY A 185 5.78 0.24 14.48
C GLY A 185 5.18 0.59 15.84
N PRO A 186 6.04 0.71 16.87
CA PRO A 186 5.60 1.01 18.24
C PRO A 186 4.94 2.38 18.38
N ASP A 187 5.17 3.28 17.44
CA ASP A 187 4.60 4.62 17.38
C ASP A 187 3.35 4.71 16.48
N GLY A 188 2.88 3.60 15.91
CA GLY A 188 1.78 3.57 14.95
C GLY A 188 2.18 3.86 13.50
N THR A 189 3.47 4.03 13.21
CA THR A 189 3.94 4.18 11.83
C THR A 189 3.73 2.89 11.04
N MET A 190 3.12 3.01 9.87
CA MET A 190 2.89 1.90 8.94
C MET A 190 4.11 1.73 8.03
N TYR A 191 4.68 0.52 7.98
CA TYR A 191 5.86 0.18 7.16
C TYR A 191 5.51 -0.68 5.96
N ARG A 192 4.49 -1.54 6.09
CA ARG A 192 4.08 -2.46 5.03
C ARG A 192 2.62 -2.84 5.19
N VAL A 193 1.97 -3.07 4.08
CA VAL A 193 0.64 -3.71 4.02
C VAL A 193 0.70 -4.86 3.04
N ARG A 194 0.13 -6.00 3.39
CA ARG A 194 -0.13 -7.12 2.47
C ARG A 194 -1.61 -7.32 2.33
N VAL A 195 -2.05 -7.48 1.10
CA VAL A 195 -3.46 -7.69 0.78
C VAL A 195 -3.61 -8.92 -0.08
N ARG A 196 -4.45 -9.85 0.35
CA ARG A 196 -4.85 -10.98 -0.49
C ARG A 196 -5.94 -10.51 -1.45
N VAL A 197 -5.67 -10.60 -2.74
CA VAL A 197 -6.61 -10.30 -3.81
C VAL A 197 -7.06 -11.63 -4.41
N GLU A 198 -8.36 -11.82 -4.58
CA GLU A 198 -8.94 -13.12 -4.99
C GLU A 198 -8.42 -13.63 -6.36
N SER A 199 -8.05 -12.70 -7.25
CA SER A 199 -7.50 -13.05 -8.57
C SER A 199 -6.05 -13.52 -8.56
N GLU A 200 -5.35 -13.43 -7.43
CA GLU A 200 -3.92 -13.66 -7.36
C GLU A 200 -3.57 -14.71 -6.31
N GLU A 201 -2.66 -15.63 -6.66
CA GLU A 201 -2.14 -16.62 -5.71
C GLU A 201 -1.27 -16.00 -4.61
N GLN A 202 -0.53 -14.95 -4.96
CA GLN A 202 0.33 -14.24 -4.04
C GLN A 202 -0.30 -12.92 -3.62
N PRO A 203 -0.05 -12.44 -2.39
CA PRO A 203 -0.58 -11.17 -1.94
C PRO A 203 0.08 -9.99 -2.64
N VAL A 204 -0.68 -8.94 -2.88
CA VAL A 204 -0.16 -7.61 -3.17
C VAL A 204 0.60 -7.10 -1.95
N VAL A 205 1.72 -6.44 -2.18
CA VAL A 205 2.53 -5.81 -1.13
C VAL A 205 2.61 -4.30 -1.39
N ILE A 206 2.26 -3.51 -0.40
CA ILE A 206 2.47 -2.06 -0.39
C ILE A 206 3.50 -1.78 0.69
N ALA A 207 4.70 -1.41 0.30
CA ALA A 207 5.78 -0.99 1.18
C ALA A 207 5.82 0.54 1.25
N PHE A 208 6.03 1.07 2.45
CA PHE A 208 6.25 2.49 2.67
C PHE A 208 7.75 2.74 2.73
N ASP A 209 8.26 3.39 1.71
CA ASP A 209 9.68 3.64 1.57
C ASP A 209 10.15 4.72 2.56
N SER A 210 11.42 4.64 2.94
CA SER A 210 12.12 5.68 3.70
C SER A 210 12.39 6.96 2.89
N ARG A 211 12.17 6.91 1.57
CA ARG A 211 12.31 8.06 0.68
C ARG A 211 11.35 9.17 1.06
N THR A 212 11.80 10.40 0.87
CA THR A 212 10.95 11.57 1.08
C THR A 212 9.76 11.53 0.14
N TYR A 213 8.57 11.79 0.68
CA TYR A 213 7.36 12.01 -0.09
C TYR A 213 7.54 13.20 -1.04
N VAL A 214 7.18 13.00 -2.30
CA VAL A 214 7.15 14.05 -3.31
C VAL A 214 5.67 14.46 -3.49
N PRO A 215 5.32 15.75 -3.32
CA PRO A 215 3.96 16.23 -3.57
C PRO A 215 3.51 15.86 -4.97
N VAL A 216 2.28 15.36 -5.09
CA VAL A 216 1.72 14.92 -6.36
C VAL A 216 1.05 16.10 -7.06
N GLU A 217 1.59 16.49 -8.21
CA GLU A 217 0.95 17.45 -9.09
C GLU A 217 -0.08 16.75 -9.99
N PRO A 218 -1.25 17.36 -10.24
CA PRO A 218 -2.24 16.76 -11.12
C PRO A 218 -1.72 16.71 -12.57
N VAL A 219 -2.10 15.65 -13.28
CA VAL A 219 -1.90 15.57 -14.72
C VAL A 219 -2.59 16.74 -15.41
N PRO A 220 -1.95 17.43 -16.38
CA PRO A 220 -2.56 18.52 -17.11
C PRO A 220 -3.91 18.14 -17.73
N GLY A 221 -4.92 18.98 -17.55
CA GLY A 221 -6.29 18.74 -18.04
C GLY A 221 -7.18 17.93 -17.10
N VAL A 222 -6.69 17.52 -15.95
CA VAL A 222 -7.45 16.79 -14.93
C VAL A 222 -7.77 17.71 -13.76
N THR A 223 -9.06 17.84 -13.45
CA THR A 223 -9.49 18.53 -12.23
C THR A 223 -9.48 17.50 -11.09
N PRO A 224 -8.73 17.75 -9.99
CA PRO A 224 -8.81 16.87 -8.81
C PRO A 224 -10.25 16.81 -8.31
N ALA A 225 -10.74 15.63 -7.98
CA ALA A 225 -12.01 15.49 -7.27
C ALA A 225 -11.90 16.21 -5.91
N ARG A 226 -12.82 17.12 -5.63
CA ARG A 226 -12.93 17.83 -4.34
C ARG A 226 -13.45 16.91 -3.25
#